data_2007e63dc5297b0665e6194e755932a4
#
_entry.id   2007e63dc5297b0665e6194e755932a4
#
_cell.length_a   1.000
_cell.length_b   1.000
_cell.length_c   1.000
_cell.angle_alpha   90.00
_cell.angle_beta   90.00
_cell.angle_gamma   90.00
#
_symmetry.space_group_name_H-M   'P 1'
#
loop_
_entity.id
_entity.type
_entity.pdbx_description
1 polymer ?
#
loop_
_entity_poly.entity_id
_entity_poly.type
_entity_poly.pdbx_seq_one_letter_code
_entity_poly.pdbx_strand_id
1 'polypeptide(L)'
;MGKGLFSKIGADRRADADSDKFIDLGEMDLSEFELEGGSSGAQVKVAEIHRFEDLANVTTEVYKGNILVVDFGAISSDDTAMRRMSNELKAVARDVKGDVAGIAKNMLVVTPGGMGIDRKVLRGPF
;
A
#
# COMPACT_ATOMS: atom_id res chain seq x y z
N MET A 1 15.13 27.17 -9.55
CA MET A 1 14.71 26.80 -9.40
C MET A 1 14.37 25.99 -8.34
N GLY A 2 14.98 25.33 -7.93
CA GLY A 2 14.55 24.56 -6.93
C GLY A 2 14.01 25.30 -5.84
N LYS A 3 14.36 26.46 -5.69
CA LYS A 3 13.92 27.17 -4.75
C LYS A 3 12.54 27.30 -4.85
N GLY A 4 12.05 27.46 -5.86
CA GLY A 4 10.68 27.60 -6.00
C GLY A 4 9.97 26.40 -5.48
N LEU A 5 10.50 25.27 -5.73
CA LEU A 5 9.90 24.08 -5.33
C LEU A 5 9.78 24.02 -3.84
N PHE A 6 10.81 24.23 -3.15
CA PHE A 6 10.74 24.13 -1.76
C PHE A 6 9.83 25.16 -1.15
N SER A 7 9.79 26.31 -1.66
CA SER A 7 8.96 27.27 -1.08
C SER A 7 7.53 26.90 -1.27
N LYS A 8 7.19 26.34 -2.38
CA LYS A 8 5.90 25.95 -2.61
C LYS A 8 5.52 24.90 -1.66
N ILE A 9 6.30 23.95 -1.45
CA ILE A 9 6.00 22.90 -0.59
C ILE A 9 5.74 23.42 0.77
N GLY A 10 6.55 24.26 1.23
CA GLY A 10 6.35 24.73 2.55
C GLY A 10 5.10 25.48 2.69
N ALA A 11 4.73 26.13 1.70
CA ALA A 11 3.60 26.91 1.81
C ALA A 11 2.36 26.18 1.89
N ASP A 12 2.22 25.32 1.13
CA ASP A 12 1.07 24.66 1.06
C ASP A 12 0.79 23.67 1.86
N ARG A 13 1.30 23.21 2.09
CA ARG A 13 0.98 22.21 2.49
C ARG A 13 0.39 22.01 3.51
N ARG A 14 0.23 22.05 4.01
CA ARG A 14 -0.20 21.88 4.76
C ARG A 14 -1.15 21.60 4.90
N ALA A 15 -1.45 21.76 4.68
CA ALA A 15 -2.42 21.76 4.70
C ALA A 15 -2.99 20.74 4.58
N ASP A 16 -2.95 20.30 4.45
CA ASP A 16 -3.48 19.59 4.08
C ASP A 16 -3.78 18.72 4.56
N ALA A 17 -4.11 18.82 4.86
CA ALA A 17 -4.64 18.22 5.22
C ALA A 17 -4.79 17.02 5.03
N ASP A 18 -5.00 16.65 4.49
CA ASP A 18 -5.07 15.57 4.06
C ASP A 18 -4.29 14.85 4.74
N SER A 19 -4.05 15.30 5.37
CA SER A 19 -3.25 14.73 6.04
C SER A 19 -3.45 13.43 6.47
N ASP A 20 -4.44 13.06 6.69
CA ASP A 20 -4.65 11.79 7.04
C ASP A 20 -4.18 10.93 6.02
N LYS A 21 -3.81 11.42 4.93
CA LYS A 21 -3.37 10.61 3.99
C LYS A 21 -1.99 10.50 3.96
N PHE A 22 -1.43 9.94 3.05
CA PHE A 22 -0.05 9.79 2.90
C PHE A 22 0.53 11.11 2.81
N ILE A 23 1.74 11.25 3.05
CA ILE A 23 2.44 12.43 2.81
C ILE A 23 2.22 12.76 1.43
N ASP A 24 1.77 13.90 1.14
CA ASP A 24 1.46 14.21 -0.18
C ASP A 24 2.66 14.63 -0.92
N LEU A 25 3.44 13.68 -1.31
CA LEU A 25 4.63 13.96 -2.04
C LEU A 25 4.35 14.53 -3.40
N GLY A 26 3.17 14.39 -3.87
CA GLY A 26 2.86 14.95 -5.14
C GLY A 26 2.99 16.43 -5.16
N GLU A 27 2.81 17.07 -4.02
CA GLU A 27 2.99 18.45 -4.03
C GLU A 27 4.40 18.81 -4.11
N MET A 28 5.29 17.89 -3.99
CA MET A 28 6.66 18.18 -4.14
C MET A 28 7.10 18.01 -5.56
N ASP A 29 6.18 17.89 -6.44
CA ASP A 29 6.54 17.82 -7.85
C ASP A 29 7.50 16.71 -8.13
N LEU A 30 7.12 15.54 -7.78
CA LEU A 30 7.96 14.41 -8.04
C LEU A 30 7.83 13.92 -9.44
N SER A 31 7.11 14.63 -10.27
CA SER A 31 6.95 14.15 -11.61
C SER A 31 8.27 13.95 -12.30
N GLU A 32 9.29 14.70 -11.92
CA GLU A 32 10.52 14.50 -12.53
C GLU A 32 11.07 13.18 -12.22
N PHE A 33 10.80 12.65 -11.07
CA PHE A 33 11.31 11.37 -10.73
C PHE A 33 10.52 10.31 -11.39
N GLU A 34 9.25 10.46 -11.47
CA GLU A 34 8.50 9.46 -12.09
C GLU A 34 8.77 9.33 -13.50
N LEU A 35 9.25 10.32 -14.11
CA LEU A 35 9.53 10.20 -15.45
C LEU A 35 10.37 9.12 -15.76
N GLU A 36 11.26 8.92 -14.96
CA GLU A 36 12.16 7.99 -15.30
C GLU A 36 11.72 6.66 -15.24
N GLY A 37 11.02 6.21 -14.72
CA GLY A 37 10.75 4.93 -14.82
C GLY A 37 9.74 4.43 -14.02
N GLY A 38 9.03 5.30 -13.52
CA GLY A 38 8.11 4.88 -12.63
C GLY A 38 7.12 3.93 -13.14
N SER A 39 6.94 3.90 -14.38
CA SER A 39 5.91 3.07 -14.86
C SER A 39 6.33 1.73 -15.27
N SER A 40 7.56 1.43 -15.21
CA SER A 40 7.96 0.23 -15.80
C SER A 40 7.92 -0.96 -14.91
N GLY A 41 7.66 -0.91 -13.75
CA GLY A 41 7.72 -2.07 -12.92
C GLY A 41 6.53 -2.20 -12.05
N ALA A 42 6.65 -2.99 -11.01
CA ALA A 42 5.58 -3.19 -10.10
C ALA A 42 5.26 -1.91 -9.37
N GLN A 43 4.04 -1.76 -9.02
CA GLN A 43 3.60 -0.60 -8.27
C GLN A 43 3.09 -1.05 -6.93
N VAL A 44 3.02 -0.13 -5.99
CA VAL A 44 2.41 -0.41 -4.71
C VAL A 44 1.01 0.17 -4.78
N LYS A 45 0.01 -0.68 -4.62
CA LYS A 45 -1.38 -0.26 -4.64
C LYS A 45 -1.93 -0.31 -3.24
N VAL A 46 -2.68 0.68 -2.85
CA VAL A 46 -3.25 0.72 -1.52
C VAL A 46 -4.76 0.65 -1.66
N ALA A 47 -5.37 -0.26 -0.95
CA ALA A 47 -6.81 -0.46 -1.03
C ALA A 47 -7.41 -0.43 0.35
N GLU A 48 -8.58 0.16 0.46
CA GLU A 48 -9.31 0.16 1.69
C GLU A 48 -10.54 -0.66 1.41
N ILE A 49 -10.76 -1.73 2.13
CA ILE A 49 -11.91 -2.57 1.87
C ILE A 49 -12.94 -2.38 2.96
N HIS A 50 -14.20 -2.40 2.58
CA HIS A 50 -15.28 -2.21 3.51
C HIS A 50 -16.11 -3.47 3.66
N ARG A 51 -15.92 -4.44 2.79
CA ARG A 51 -16.62 -5.70 2.87
C ARG A 51 -15.70 -6.75 2.30
N PHE A 52 -15.95 -7.99 2.69
CA PHE A 52 -15.13 -9.08 2.15
C PHE A 52 -15.20 -9.09 0.63
N GLU A 53 -16.36 -8.77 0.08
CA GLU A 53 -16.53 -8.84 -1.37
C GLU A 53 -15.63 -7.87 -2.13
N ASP A 54 -15.12 -6.86 -1.47
CA ASP A 54 -14.24 -5.94 -2.14
C ASP A 54 -12.92 -6.57 -2.51
N LEU A 55 -12.57 -7.69 -1.88
CA LEU A 55 -11.29 -8.31 -2.14
C LEU A 55 -11.13 -8.74 -3.59
N ALA A 56 -12.18 -9.22 -4.19
CA ALA A 56 -12.05 -9.73 -5.54
C ALA A 56 -11.55 -8.64 -6.49
N ASN A 57 -11.95 -7.40 -6.21
CA ASN A 57 -11.52 -6.32 -7.08
C ASN A 57 -10.09 -5.90 -6.84
N VAL A 58 -9.62 -5.98 -5.62
CA VAL A 58 -8.29 -5.48 -5.34
C VAL A 58 -7.20 -6.53 -5.51
N THR A 59 -7.53 -7.80 -5.33
CA THR A 59 -6.50 -8.82 -5.47
C THR A 59 -6.03 -8.97 -6.91
N THR A 60 -6.78 -8.46 -7.86
CA THR A 60 -6.32 -8.52 -9.24
C THR A 60 -5.01 -7.78 -9.39
N GLU A 61 -4.74 -6.80 -8.52
CA GLU A 61 -3.50 -6.08 -8.63
C GLU A 61 -2.30 -6.98 -8.34
N VAL A 62 -2.47 -7.93 -7.46
CA VAL A 62 -1.39 -8.83 -7.14
C VAL A 62 -1.09 -9.74 -8.33
N TYR A 63 -2.14 -10.16 -9.03
CA TYR A 63 -1.95 -11.01 -10.20
C TYR A 63 -1.28 -10.24 -11.33
N LYS A 64 -1.43 -8.91 -11.32
CA LYS A 64 -0.76 -8.09 -12.31
C LYS A 64 0.69 -7.84 -11.97
N GLY A 65 1.13 -8.29 -10.81
CA GLY A 65 2.52 -8.09 -10.42
C GLY A 65 2.75 -6.91 -9.50
N ASN A 66 1.70 -6.39 -8.91
CA ASN A 66 1.83 -5.24 -8.02
C ASN A 66 1.80 -5.65 -6.57
N ILE A 67 2.33 -4.79 -5.70
CA ILE A 67 2.26 -5.02 -4.28
C ILE A 67 0.96 -4.40 -3.82
N LEU A 68 0.21 -5.11 -2.99
CA LEU A 68 -1.08 -4.62 -2.52
C LEU A 68 -1.05 -4.41 -1.02
N VAL A 69 -1.37 -3.20 -0.59
CA VAL A 69 -1.49 -2.91 0.82
C VAL A 69 -2.99 -2.79 1.09
N VAL A 70 -3.49 -3.56 2.04
CA VAL A 70 -4.92 -3.60 2.31
C VAL A 70 -5.19 -3.04 3.69
N ASP A 71 -6.05 -2.03 3.74
CA ASP A 71 -6.51 -1.47 4.99
C ASP A 71 -7.86 -2.14 5.24
N PHE A 72 -7.94 -2.97 6.25
CA PHE A 72 -9.15 -3.71 6.53
C PHE A 72 -9.84 -3.25 7.81
N GLY A 73 -9.54 -2.02 8.24
CA GLY A 73 -10.13 -1.54 9.48
C GLY A 73 -11.64 -1.60 9.51
N ALA A 74 -12.29 -1.41 8.37
CA ALA A 74 -13.75 -1.38 8.35
C ALA A 74 -14.37 -2.73 8.68
N ILE A 75 -13.65 -3.83 8.48
CA ILE A 75 -14.21 -5.14 8.77
C ILE A 75 -13.50 -5.79 9.95
N SER A 76 -12.66 -5.05 10.64
CA SER A 76 -11.81 -5.67 11.66
C SER A 76 -12.58 -6.25 12.83
N SER A 77 -13.78 -5.81 13.06
CA SER A 77 -14.55 -6.36 14.17
C SER A 77 -15.44 -7.53 13.74
N ASP A 78 -15.43 -7.90 12.49
CA ASP A 78 -16.25 -9.00 12.01
C ASP A 78 -15.35 -10.22 11.86
N ASP A 79 -15.42 -11.14 12.81
CA ASP A 79 -14.53 -12.29 12.81
C ASP A 79 -14.68 -13.16 11.59
N THR A 80 -15.86 -13.30 11.09
CA THR A 80 -16.08 -14.14 9.91
C THR A 80 -15.46 -13.48 8.69
N ALA A 81 -15.65 -12.18 8.54
CA ALA A 81 -15.07 -11.48 7.41
C ALA A 81 -13.55 -11.52 7.50
N MET A 82 -13.01 -11.37 8.68
CA MET A 82 -11.58 -11.40 8.86
C MET A 82 -11.00 -12.75 8.50
N ARG A 83 -11.67 -13.82 8.91
CA ARG A 83 -11.17 -15.13 8.62
C ARG A 83 -11.23 -15.41 7.14
N ARG A 84 -12.32 -15.00 6.51
CA ARG A 84 -12.46 -15.22 5.07
C ARG A 84 -11.43 -14.39 4.31
N MET A 85 -11.18 -13.16 4.74
CA MET A 85 -10.18 -12.32 4.09
C MET A 85 -8.80 -12.97 4.21
N SER A 86 -8.46 -13.43 5.40
CA SER A 86 -7.16 -14.02 5.61
C SER A 86 -6.96 -15.23 4.72
N ASN A 87 -7.98 -16.07 4.64
CA ASN A 87 -7.86 -17.26 3.81
C ASN A 87 -7.75 -16.90 2.34
N GLU A 88 -8.50 -15.92 1.91
CA GLU A 88 -8.46 -15.52 0.52
C GLU A 88 -7.11 -14.92 0.16
N LEU A 89 -6.56 -14.07 1.01
CA LEU A 89 -5.30 -13.45 0.70
C LEU A 89 -4.14 -14.45 0.75
N LYS A 90 -4.24 -15.45 1.62
CA LYS A 90 -3.24 -16.49 1.64
C LYS A 90 -3.31 -17.29 0.36
N ALA A 91 -4.52 -17.51 -0.15
CA ALA A 91 -4.67 -18.28 -1.38
C ALA A 91 -4.10 -17.49 -2.56
N VAL A 92 -4.32 -16.19 -2.59
CA VAL A 92 -3.80 -15.37 -3.65
C VAL A 92 -2.26 -15.37 -3.60
N ALA A 93 -1.69 -15.22 -2.42
CA ALA A 93 -0.26 -15.21 -2.28
C ALA A 93 0.33 -16.55 -2.75
N ARG A 94 -0.35 -17.64 -2.42
CA ARG A 94 0.13 -18.93 -2.82
C ARG A 94 0.05 -19.08 -4.34
N ASP A 95 -1.05 -18.60 -4.94
CA ASP A 95 -1.21 -18.68 -6.37
C ASP A 95 -0.12 -17.96 -7.10
N VAL A 96 0.28 -16.81 -6.66
CA VAL A 96 1.29 -16.05 -7.37
C VAL A 96 2.70 -16.34 -6.85
N LYS A 97 2.81 -17.15 -5.82
CA LYS A 97 4.09 -17.45 -5.19
C LYS A 97 4.69 -16.20 -4.60
N GLY A 98 3.84 -15.41 -4.00
CA GLY A 98 4.27 -14.22 -3.28
C GLY A 98 4.15 -14.45 -1.80
N ASP A 99 3.82 -13.41 -1.06
CA ASP A 99 3.76 -13.51 0.40
C ASP A 99 2.67 -12.57 0.92
N VAL A 100 2.26 -12.78 2.16
CA VAL A 100 1.27 -11.91 2.78
C VAL A 100 1.63 -11.76 4.25
N ALA A 101 1.58 -10.56 4.77
CA ALA A 101 1.90 -10.32 6.18
C ALA A 101 1.20 -9.08 6.68
N GLY A 102 0.87 -9.08 7.96
CA GLY A 102 0.32 -7.88 8.58
C GLY A 102 1.43 -6.88 8.82
N ILE A 103 1.18 -5.60 8.57
CA ILE A 103 2.21 -4.60 8.75
C ILE A 103 1.78 -3.53 9.75
N ALA A 104 0.54 -3.52 10.15
CA ALA A 104 0.07 -2.57 11.14
C ALA A 104 -1.22 -3.14 11.69
N LYS A 105 -1.81 -2.44 12.63
CA LYS A 105 -2.94 -2.99 13.31
C LYS A 105 -4.05 -3.44 12.37
N ASN A 106 -4.40 -2.68 11.41
CA ASN A 106 -5.48 -3.05 10.51
C ASN A 106 -5.02 -3.02 9.07
N MET A 107 -3.75 -3.31 8.84
CA MET A 107 -3.21 -3.28 7.49
C MET A 107 -2.32 -4.46 7.24
N LEU A 108 -2.37 -4.95 6.02
CA LEU A 108 -1.48 -6.01 5.64
C LEU A 108 -0.96 -5.73 4.24
N VAL A 109 0.04 -6.48 3.83
CA VAL A 109 0.61 -6.32 2.52
C VAL A 109 0.66 -7.68 1.85
N VAL A 110 0.37 -7.70 0.57
CA VAL A 110 0.44 -8.91 -0.24
C VAL A 110 1.41 -8.61 -1.37
N THR A 111 2.38 -9.47 -1.57
CA THR A 111 3.38 -9.24 -2.59
C THR A 111 3.19 -10.15 -3.78
N PRO A 112 3.65 -9.74 -4.94
CA PRO A 112 3.50 -10.57 -6.13
C PRO A 112 4.58 -11.64 -6.16
N GLY A 113 4.58 -12.42 -7.17
CA GLY A 113 5.43 -13.58 -7.26
C GLY A 113 6.88 -13.28 -7.09
N GLY A 114 7.54 -14.08 -6.33
CA GLY A 114 8.97 -13.95 -6.16
C GLY A 114 9.39 -12.94 -5.12
N MET A 115 8.46 -12.22 -4.52
CA MET A 115 8.82 -11.19 -3.57
C MET A 115 8.40 -11.63 -2.18
N GLY A 116 9.33 -11.81 -1.30
CA GLY A 116 9.02 -12.19 0.07
C GLY A 116 8.92 -11.00 0.97
N ILE A 117 8.37 -11.17 2.14
CA ILE A 117 8.26 -10.12 3.12
C ILE A 117 9.11 -10.49 4.32
N ASP A 118 10.04 -9.61 4.67
CA ASP A 118 10.87 -9.84 5.84
C ASP A 118 10.06 -9.34 7.03
N ARG A 119 9.72 -10.24 7.92
CA ARG A 119 8.87 -9.88 9.03
C ARG A 119 9.59 -9.30 10.23
N LYS A 120 10.91 -9.16 10.10
CA LYS A 120 11.66 -8.63 11.19
C LYS A 120 11.46 -7.12 11.23
N VAL A 121 11.13 -6.60 12.35
CA VAL A 121 10.88 -5.18 12.49
C VAL A 121 12.20 -4.48 12.78
N LEU A 122 12.51 -3.48 11.98
CA LEU A 122 13.70 -2.69 12.22
C LEU A 122 13.29 -1.54 13.13
N ARG A 123 14.00 -1.39 14.23
CA ARG A 123 13.65 -0.37 15.18
C ARG A 123 14.78 0.56 15.42
N GLY A 124 14.51 1.78 15.56
CA GLY A 124 15.48 2.74 15.97
C GLY A 124 15.52 2.83 17.46
N PRO A 125 16.52 3.44 18.00
CA PRO A 125 17.63 4.08 17.35
C PRO A 125 18.61 3.01 17.01
N PHE A 126 19.28 3.20 15.96
CA PHE A 126 20.18 2.18 15.52
C PHE A 126 21.58 2.53 15.90
#